data_2f3661b6c277bf94fb1bb7c66f275c73
#
_entry.id   2f3661b6c277bf94fb1bb7c66f275c73
#
_cell.length_a   1.000
_cell.length_b   1.000
_cell.length_c   1.000
_cell.angle_alpha   90.00
_cell.angle_beta   90.00
_cell.angle_gamma   90.00
#
_symmetry.space_group_name_H-M   'P 1'
#
loop_
_entity.id
_entity.type
_entity.pdbx_description
1 polymer ?
#
loop_
_entity_poly.entity_id
_entity_poly.type
_entity_poly.pdbx_seq_one_letter_code
_entity_poly.pdbx_strand_id
1 'polypeptide(L)'
;MILVLQKNTPEPAIRQLLAQLALQNVKGGCVAGETSLLLPLVGETWRLDPTALQALPYVQEARRLTPAYHLAARSAHPENTVVPVGDVRVGADFCLIAGPCAVESAYQIQTVAAAVKAAGAVMLRGGAFKPRTSPYTFQGLGEQGAALLVQAGRDTGLPTVTEITDPAQLDTLADVDVLQVGARNMQNFALLKALGRTRKPILLKRGTSATVEELLLSAEYILSGGNTQVILCERGIRSGLAPARAALDVSAVPVLKRLTHLPVIVDPSHAAGRADLVEPLALAAVAAGADGLLVEIHDRPATALSDGAQSLTPAAFAQLAQKALRLREALQ
;
A
#
# COMPACT_ATOMS: atom_id res chain seq x y z
N MET A 1 -2.21 -16.04 -20.97
CA MET A 1 -1.60 -15.22 -22.07
C MET A 1 -1.99 -15.82 -23.42
N ILE A 2 -2.12 -15.01 -24.47
CA ILE A 2 -2.28 -15.51 -25.84
C ILE A 2 -1.17 -14.89 -26.69
N LEU A 3 -0.49 -15.73 -27.49
CA LEU A 3 0.36 -15.25 -28.59
C LEU A 3 -0.41 -15.37 -29.90
N VAL A 4 -0.34 -14.33 -30.71
CA VAL A 4 -0.82 -14.32 -32.09
C VAL A 4 0.42 -14.50 -32.99
N LEU A 5 0.51 -15.62 -33.70
CA LEU A 5 1.61 -15.93 -34.58
C LEU A 5 1.22 -15.69 -36.04
N GLN A 6 2.21 -15.43 -36.87
CA GLN A 6 2.01 -15.38 -38.31
C GLN A 6 1.46 -16.74 -38.83
N LYS A 7 0.56 -16.70 -39.79
CA LYS A 7 -0.10 -17.93 -40.34
C LYS A 7 0.88 -18.96 -40.88
N ASN A 8 2.00 -18.47 -41.41
CA ASN A 8 3.06 -19.30 -42.03
C ASN A 8 4.21 -19.64 -41.07
N THR A 9 4.00 -19.48 -39.75
CA THR A 9 5.02 -19.84 -38.75
C THR A 9 5.37 -21.33 -38.87
N PRO A 10 6.67 -21.66 -39.04
CA PRO A 10 7.09 -23.06 -39.17
C PRO A 10 6.77 -23.87 -37.90
N GLU A 11 6.25 -25.06 -38.07
CA GLU A 11 5.92 -25.96 -36.97
C GLU A 11 7.11 -26.26 -36.01
N PRO A 12 8.35 -26.42 -36.53
CA PRO A 12 9.52 -26.57 -35.64
C PRO A 12 9.74 -25.37 -34.71
N ALA A 13 9.49 -24.13 -35.18
CA ALA A 13 9.63 -22.94 -34.36
C ALA A 13 8.58 -22.90 -33.22
N ILE A 14 7.33 -23.31 -33.53
CA ILE A 14 6.27 -23.43 -32.52
C ILE A 14 6.64 -24.48 -31.47
N ARG A 15 7.12 -25.66 -31.90
CA ARG A 15 7.56 -26.73 -30.99
C ARG A 15 8.72 -26.30 -30.11
N GLN A 16 9.68 -25.58 -30.65
CA GLN A 16 10.82 -25.04 -29.88
C GLN A 16 10.37 -24.02 -28.85
N LEU A 17 9.47 -23.10 -29.22
CA LEU A 17 8.89 -22.11 -28.29
C LEU A 17 8.14 -22.81 -27.15
N LEU A 18 7.26 -23.77 -27.47
CA LEU A 18 6.51 -24.52 -26.46
C LEU A 18 7.44 -25.32 -25.52
N ALA A 19 8.53 -25.89 -26.04
CA ALA A 19 9.52 -26.59 -25.20
C ALA A 19 10.23 -25.62 -24.26
N GLN A 20 10.61 -24.42 -24.70
CA GLN A 20 11.21 -23.40 -23.85
C GLN A 20 10.22 -22.90 -22.77
N LEU A 21 8.95 -22.69 -23.13
CA LEU A 21 7.90 -22.27 -22.20
C LEU A 21 7.60 -23.36 -21.15
N ALA A 22 7.67 -24.64 -21.53
CA ALA A 22 7.47 -25.76 -20.62
C ALA A 22 8.51 -25.81 -19.49
N LEU A 23 9.75 -25.37 -19.73
CA LEU A 23 10.79 -25.23 -18.69
C LEU A 23 10.43 -24.15 -17.65
N GLN A 24 9.50 -23.27 -17.97
CA GLN A 24 8.99 -22.22 -17.09
C GLN A 24 7.58 -22.53 -16.55
N ASN A 25 7.19 -23.80 -16.52
CA ASN A 25 5.85 -24.26 -16.11
C ASN A 25 4.69 -23.64 -16.91
N VAL A 26 4.93 -23.32 -18.17
CA VAL A 26 3.91 -22.79 -19.09
C VAL A 26 3.63 -23.81 -20.18
N LYS A 27 2.37 -24.14 -20.39
CA LYS A 27 1.88 -25.03 -21.43
C LYS A 27 1.04 -24.25 -22.43
N GLY A 28 0.99 -24.71 -23.67
CA GLY A 28 0.18 -24.11 -24.70
C GLY A 28 -0.16 -25.10 -25.80
N GLY A 29 -1.09 -24.71 -26.66
CA GLY A 29 -1.48 -25.46 -27.84
C GLY A 29 -1.80 -24.50 -28.98
N CYS A 30 -1.46 -24.88 -30.22
CA CYS A 30 -1.69 -24.05 -31.39
C CYS A 30 -3.11 -24.27 -31.92
N VAL A 31 -3.83 -23.18 -32.16
CA VAL A 31 -5.16 -23.17 -32.76
C VAL A 31 -5.07 -22.38 -34.07
N ALA A 32 -5.43 -23.02 -35.19
CA ALA A 32 -5.42 -22.37 -36.52
C ALA A 32 -6.60 -21.41 -36.64
N GLY A 33 -6.30 -20.14 -36.92
CA GLY A 33 -7.27 -19.12 -37.32
C GLY A 33 -7.25 -18.88 -38.84
N GLU A 34 -8.13 -18.03 -39.31
CA GLU A 34 -8.21 -17.71 -40.75
C GLU A 34 -6.99 -16.96 -41.26
N THR A 35 -6.49 -16.00 -40.50
CA THR A 35 -5.39 -15.11 -40.88
C THR A 35 -4.10 -15.30 -40.05
N SER A 36 -4.20 -15.98 -38.92
CA SER A 36 -3.10 -16.15 -37.94
C SER A 36 -3.22 -17.47 -37.19
N LEU A 37 -2.17 -17.86 -36.48
CA LEU A 37 -2.20 -18.95 -35.52
C LEU A 37 -2.33 -18.36 -34.12
N LEU A 38 -3.26 -18.88 -33.31
CA LEU A 38 -3.40 -18.52 -31.90
C LEU A 38 -2.71 -19.56 -31.03
N LEU A 39 -1.89 -19.09 -30.10
CA LEU A 39 -1.19 -19.93 -29.13
C LEU A 39 -1.61 -19.52 -27.71
N PRO A 40 -2.77 -20.04 -27.21
CA PRO A 40 -3.15 -19.85 -25.82
C PRO A 40 -2.15 -20.54 -24.90
N LEU A 41 -1.65 -19.77 -23.91
CA LEU A 41 -0.70 -20.19 -22.91
C LEU A 41 -1.38 -20.24 -21.54
N VAL A 42 -1.16 -21.34 -20.80
CA VAL A 42 -1.65 -21.56 -19.44
C VAL A 42 -0.50 -22.00 -18.53
N GLY A 43 -0.64 -21.77 -17.22
CA GLY A 43 0.40 -22.01 -16.24
C GLY A 43 0.98 -20.70 -15.70
N GLU A 44 2.27 -20.68 -15.36
CA GLU A 44 2.95 -19.53 -14.73
C GLU A 44 3.19 -18.37 -15.73
N THR A 45 2.18 -18.00 -16.52
CA THR A 45 2.30 -16.99 -17.60
C THR A 45 2.60 -15.57 -17.08
N TRP A 46 2.44 -15.31 -15.79
CA TRP A 46 2.79 -14.02 -15.17
C TRP A 46 4.31 -13.78 -15.14
N ARG A 47 5.13 -14.84 -15.20
CA ARG A 47 6.60 -14.75 -15.26
C ARG A 47 7.14 -14.37 -16.64
N LEU A 48 6.32 -14.53 -17.67
CA LEU A 48 6.73 -14.26 -19.04
C LEU A 48 6.76 -12.75 -19.31
N ASP A 49 7.77 -12.29 -20.03
CA ASP A 49 7.82 -10.92 -20.56
C ASP A 49 7.12 -10.89 -21.93
N PRO A 50 5.97 -10.20 -22.07
CA PRO A 50 5.28 -10.07 -23.34
C PRO A 50 6.14 -9.41 -24.41
N THR A 51 6.99 -8.43 -24.02
CA THR A 51 7.85 -7.69 -24.95
C THR A 51 8.91 -8.60 -25.55
N ALA A 52 9.54 -9.43 -24.71
CA ALA A 52 10.52 -10.42 -25.17
C ALA A 52 9.88 -11.46 -26.12
N LEU A 53 8.65 -11.90 -25.82
CA LEU A 53 7.92 -12.84 -26.70
C LEU A 53 7.51 -12.17 -28.02
N GLN A 54 7.11 -10.90 -27.99
CA GLN A 54 6.72 -10.15 -29.20
C GLN A 54 7.92 -9.81 -30.09
N ALA A 55 9.14 -9.80 -29.54
CA ALA A 55 10.36 -9.62 -30.33
C ALA A 55 10.73 -10.84 -31.21
N LEU A 56 10.07 -11.98 -31.00
CA LEU A 56 10.28 -13.15 -31.86
C LEU A 56 9.73 -12.88 -33.28
N PRO A 57 10.46 -13.20 -34.36
CA PRO A 57 10.14 -12.75 -35.72
C PRO A 57 8.82 -13.28 -36.27
N TYR A 58 8.27 -14.31 -35.67
CA TYR A 58 7.01 -14.95 -36.07
C TYR A 58 5.83 -14.61 -35.12
N VAL A 59 6.06 -13.84 -34.05
CA VAL A 59 5.02 -13.37 -33.11
C VAL A 59 4.54 -11.99 -33.54
N GLN A 60 3.27 -11.88 -33.88
CA GLN A 60 2.61 -10.61 -34.24
C GLN A 60 2.19 -9.84 -33.01
N GLU A 61 1.63 -10.54 -32.00
CA GLU A 61 1.14 -9.94 -30.76
C GLU A 61 1.31 -10.93 -29.60
N ALA A 62 1.73 -10.41 -28.45
CA ALA A 62 1.75 -11.13 -27.18
C ALA A 62 0.78 -10.43 -26.21
N ARG A 63 -0.41 -11.00 -26.03
CA ARG A 63 -1.47 -10.42 -25.19
C ARG A 63 -1.60 -11.11 -23.85
N ARG A 64 -1.39 -10.36 -22.79
CA ARG A 64 -1.66 -10.83 -21.43
C ARG A 64 -3.16 -10.77 -21.16
N LEU A 65 -3.75 -11.90 -20.72
CA LEU A 65 -5.18 -11.99 -20.36
C LEU A 65 -5.41 -11.78 -18.85
N THR A 66 -4.34 -11.93 -18.06
CA THR A 66 -4.35 -11.72 -16.61
C THR A 66 -3.58 -10.46 -16.27
N PRO A 67 -3.85 -9.81 -15.14
CA PRO A 67 -3.04 -8.70 -14.67
C PRO A 67 -1.54 -9.03 -14.64
N ALA A 68 -0.69 -8.00 -14.70
CA ALA A 68 0.75 -8.17 -14.60
C ALA A 68 1.22 -8.54 -13.17
N TYR A 69 0.38 -8.30 -12.15
CA TYR A 69 0.55 -8.79 -10.78
C TYR A 69 -0.21 -10.11 -10.60
N HIS A 70 0.38 -11.04 -9.86
CA HIS A 70 -0.18 -12.38 -9.63
C HIS A 70 -0.41 -12.65 -8.15
N LEU A 71 0.63 -12.51 -7.32
CA LEU A 71 0.53 -12.77 -5.88
C LEU A 71 -0.42 -11.80 -5.18
N ALA A 72 -0.47 -10.54 -5.65
CA ALA A 72 -1.40 -9.55 -5.15
C ALA A 72 -2.83 -9.72 -5.71
N ALA A 73 -3.04 -10.56 -6.73
CA ALA A 73 -4.34 -10.69 -7.38
C ALA A 73 -5.30 -11.57 -6.59
N ARG A 74 -6.55 -11.14 -6.48
CA ARG A 74 -7.62 -11.94 -5.87
C ARG A 74 -7.84 -13.29 -6.56
N SER A 75 -7.56 -13.38 -7.85
CA SER A 75 -7.66 -14.65 -8.59
C SER A 75 -6.63 -15.70 -8.12
N ALA A 76 -5.49 -15.29 -7.56
CA ALA A 76 -4.50 -16.19 -6.99
C ALA A 76 -4.78 -16.51 -5.51
N HIS A 77 -5.45 -15.60 -4.80
CA HIS A 77 -5.82 -15.74 -3.38
C HIS A 77 -7.26 -15.24 -3.18
N PRO A 78 -8.29 -16.10 -3.32
CA PRO A 78 -9.70 -15.70 -3.27
C PRO A 78 -10.15 -15.11 -1.93
N GLU A 79 -9.59 -15.59 -0.83
CA GLU A 79 -9.91 -15.15 0.52
C GLU A 79 -9.21 -13.83 0.87
N ASN A 80 -9.79 -13.03 1.76
CA ASN A 80 -9.15 -11.82 2.25
C ASN A 80 -7.94 -12.16 3.11
N THR A 81 -6.83 -11.49 2.85
CA THR A 81 -5.66 -11.56 3.72
C THR A 81 -5.92 -10.79 5.01
N VAL A 82 -5.59 -11.41 6.11
CA VAL A 82 -5.56 -10.78 7.43
C VAL A 82 -4.10 -10.62 7.85
N VAL A 83 -3.68 -9.39 8.11
CA VAL A 83 -2.31 -9.09 8.55
C VAL A 83 -2.32 -8.90 10.07
N PRO A 84 -1.68 -9.82 10.84
CA PRO A 84 -1.59 -9.69 12.30
C PRO A 84 -0.53 -8.65 12.68
N VAL A 85 -0.88 -7.77 13.63
CA VAL A 85 0.02 -6.77 14.23
C VAL A 85 -0.24 -6.77 15.74
N GLY A 86 0.52 -7.54 16.52
CA GLY A 86 0.14 -7.85 17.90
C GLY A 86 -1.24 -8.50 17.94
N ASP A 87 -2.14 -7.94 18.73
CA ASP A 87 -3.53 -8.43 18.85
C ASP A 87 -4.47 -7.85 17.75
N VAL A 88 -3.97 -6.94 16.91
CA VAL A 88 -4.77 -6.31 15.85
C VAL A 88 -4.75 -7.17 14.58
N ARG A 89 -5.91 -7.39 13.96
CA ARG A 89 -6.07 -8.19 12.74
C ARG A 89 -6.50 -7.28 11.57
N VAL A 90 -5.54 -6.66 10.90
CA VAL A 90 -5.83 -5.75 9.77
C VAL A 90 -6.43 -6.52 8.61
N GLY A 91 -7.60 -6.10 8.15
CA GLY A 91 -8.39 -6.78 7.11
C GLY A 91 -9.53 -7.65 7.64
N ALA A 92 -9.52 -8.02 8.93
CA ALA A 92 -10.65 -8.63 9.63
C ALA A 92 -11.39 -7.59 10.48
N ASP A 93 -10.63 -6.80 11.25
CA ASP A 93 -11.16 -5.78 12.13
C ASP A 93 -10.98 -4.39 11.48
N PHE A 94 -11.88 -3.45 11.79
CA PHE A 94 -11.75 -2.06 11.35
C PHE A 94 -10.66 -1.35 12.15
N CYS A 95 -9.60 -0.88 11.50
CA CYS A 95 -8.41 -0.36 12.13
C CYS A 95 -8.34 1.17 12.12
N LEU A 96 -8.33 1.79 13.30
CA LEU A 96 -7.98 3.21 13.46
C LEU A 96 -6.49 3.33 13.82
N ILE A 97 -5.68 3.82 12.87
CA ILE A 97 -4.25 4.08 13.02
C ILE A 97 -4.08 5.59 13.18
N ALA A 98 -3.61 6.06 14.32
CA ALA A 98 -3.57 7.48 14.61
C ALA A 98 -2.28 7.89 15.31
N GLY A 99 -1.85 9.15 15.13
CA GLY A 99 -0.66 9.70 15.75
C GLY A 99 -0.05 10.84 14.93
N PRO A 100 1.07 11.43 15.39
CA PRO A 100 1.61 12.63 14.76
C PRO A 100 2.27 12.34 13.41
N CYS A 101 2.31 13.33 12.52
CA CYS A 101 3.07 13.23 11.26
C CYS A 101 4.53 12.88 11.53
N ALA A 102 5.14 13.59 12.48
CA ALA A 102 6.50 13.33 12.95
C ALA A 102 6.53 13.21 14.47
N VAL A 103 7.45 12.38 14.98
CA VAL A 103 7.81 12.40 16.40
C VAL A 103 8.72 13.60 16.61
N GLU A 104 8.28 14.54 17.48
CA GLU A 104 8.98 15.81 17.71
C GLU A 104 9.60 15.90 19.10
N SER A 105 9.03 15.23 20.09
CA SER A 105 9.54 15.12 21.45
C SER A 105 8.87 13.97 22.21
N ALA A 106 9.46 13.57 23.35
CA ALA A 106 8.86 12.59 24.25
C ALA A 106 7.48 13.04 24.75
N TYR A 107 7.36 14.32 25.13
CA TYR A 107 6.09 14.89 25.62
C TYR A 107 5.00 14.80 24.54
N GLN A 108 5.29 15.23 23.30
CA GLN A 108 4.33 15.23 22.21
C GLN A 108 3.84 13.81 21.90
N ILE A 109 4.73 12.85 21.71
CA ILE A 109 4.34 11.49 21.32
C ILE A 109 3.57 10.78 22.44
N GLN A 110 3.96 10.93 23.70
CA GLN A 110 3.27 10.34 24.86
C GLN A 110 1.87 10.96 25.04
N THR A 111 1.74 12.28 24.93
CA THR A 111 0.46 12.98 25.02
C THR A 111 -0.49 12.51 23.92
N VAL A 112 -0.01 12.45 22.68
CA VAL A 112 -0.82 11.99 21.54
C VAL A 112 -1.16 10.51 21.67
N ALA A 113 -0.20 9.65 22.05
CA ALA A 113 -0.43 8.20 22.21
C ALA A 113 -1.54 7.90 23.23
N ALA A 114 -1.50 8.55 24.41
CA ALA A 114 -2.54 8.39 25.42
C ALA A 114 -3.91 8.84 24.88
N ALA A 115 -3.97 9.98 24.21
CA ALA A 115 -5.22 10.53 23.69
C ALA A 115 -5.82 9.66 22.57
N VAL A 116 -5.00 9.17 21.62
CA VAL A 116 -5.51 8.32 20.52
C VAL A 116 -5.95 6.94 21.03
N LYS A 117 -5.24 6.37 22.03
CA LYS A 117 -5.66 5.14 22.69
C LYS A 117 -7.02 5.30 23.35
N ALA A 118 -7.22 6.36 24.11
CA ALA A 118 -8.49 6.66 24.78
C ALA A 118 -9.64 6.86 23.77
N ALA A 119 -9.34 7.35 22.56
CA ALA A 119 -10.30 7.54 21.48
C ALA A 119 -10.58 6.27 20.64
N GLY A 120 -9.94 5.12 20.95
CA GLY A 120 -10.18 3.85 20.28
C GLY A 120 -9.24 3.56 19.10
N ALA A 121 -8.12 4.28 18.97
CA ALA A 121 -7.08 3.86 18.04
C ALA A 121 -6.49 2.51 18.47
N VAL A 122 -6.20 1.67 17.48
CA VAL A 122 -5.62 0.32 17.68
C VAL A 122 -4.13 0.26 17.34
N MET A 123 -3.59 1.28 16.66
CA MET A 123 -2.16 1.44 16.40
C MET A 123 -1.75 2.90 16.51
N LEU A 124 -0.51 3.12 16.98
CA LEU A 124 0.12 4.44 17.05
C LEU A 124 1.03 4.65 15.84
N ARG A 125 0.79 5.69 15.04
CA ARG A 125 1.72 6.09 14.00
C ARG A 125 2.57 7.29 14.43
N GLY A 126 3.82 7.36 13.94
CA GLY A 126 4.69 8.51 14.13
C GLY A 126 5.92 8.40 13.22
N GLY A 127 6.20 9.44 12.43
CA GLY A 127 7.35 9.46 11.54
C GLY A 127 8.65 9.76 12.30
N ALA A 128 9.59 8.83 12.32
CA ALA A 128 10.94 9.04 12.88
C ALA A 128 11.87 9.72 11.84
N PHE A 129 11.77 9.29 10.59
CA PHE A 129 12.49 9.85 9.44
C PHE A 129 11.49 10.56 8.52
N LYS A 130 11.86 11.74 8.03
CA LYS A 130 10.98 12.55 7.18
C LYS A 130 11.65 12.88 5.84
N PRO A 131 11.23 12.24 4.73
CA PRO A 131 11.70 12.62 3.41
C PRO A 131 11.12 14.00 3.06
N ARG A 132 11.97 15.00 2.86
CA ARG A 132 11.57 16.38 2.59
C ARG A 132 12.06 16.84 1.25
N THR A 133 11.26 17.67 0.58
CA THR A 133 11.67 18.30 -0.69
C THR A 133 12.80 19.35 -0.45
N SER A 134 12.75 20.06 0.68
CA SER A 134 13.80 21.00 1.06
C SER A 134 14.68 20.39 2.16
N PRO A 135 16.01 20.44 2.04
CA PRO A 135 16.93 19.95 3.07
C PRO A 135 16.94 20.81 4.35
N TYR A 136 16.35 22.00 4.31
CA TYR A 136 16.31 22.93 5.45
C TYR A 136 15.09 22.74 6.35
N THR A 137 14.13 21.87 5.97
CA THR A 137 12.97 21.55 6.79
C THR A 137 13.30 20.42 7.76
N PHE A 138 12.49 20.27 8.81
CA PHE A 138 12.66 19.24 9.82
C PHE A 138 12.71 17.83 9.20
N GLN A 139 13.83 17.11 9.41
CA GLN A 139 14.10 15.80 8.82
C GLN A 139 13.62 14.62 9.68
N GLY A 140 13.01 14.89 10.84
CA GLY A 140 12.70 13.90 11.87
C GLY A 140 13.83 13.78 12.90
N LEU A 141 13.54 13.09 14.00
CA LEU A 141 14.51 12.80 15.06
C LEU A 141 15.36 11.55 14.79
N GLY A 142 15.12 10.88 13.65
CA GLY A 142 15.86 9.68 13.29
C GLY A 142 15.70 8.55 14.33
N GLU A 143 16.81 7.95 14.70
CA GLU A 143 16.87 6.85 15.67
C GLU A 143 16.24 7.22 17.03
N GLN A 144 16.48 8.43 17.53
CA GLN A 144 15.82 8.91 18.75
C GLN A 144 14.31 8.95 18.61
N GLY A 145 13.79 9.40 17.45
CA GLY A 145 12.36 9.44 17.17
C GLY A 145 11.74 8.04 17.13
N ALA A 146 12.45 7.07 16.57
CA ALA A 146 12.03 5.67 16.56
C ALA A 146 11.94 5.10 17.98
N ALA A 147 12.96 5.33 18.80
CA ALA A 147 12.97 4.89 20.21
C ALA A 147 11.83 5.51 21.02
N LEU A 148 11.55 6.81 20.85
CA LEU A 148 10.43 7.49 21.50
C LEU A 148 9.08 6.94 21.07
N LEU A 149 8.89 6.62 19.78
CA LEU A 149 7.66 6.01 19.26
C LEU A 149 7.44 4.63 19.88
N VAL A 150 8.46 3.78 19.88
CA VAL A 150 8.40 2.43 20.46
C VAL A 150 8.08 2.49 21.95
N GLN A 151 8.71 3.40 22.69
CA GLN A 151 8.41 3.58 24.11
C GLN A 151 6.95 4.00 24.34
N ALA A 152 6.45 5.00 23.60
CA ALA A 152 5.05 5.43 23.71
C ALA A 152 4.06 4.32 23.33
N GLY A 153 4.42 3.48 22.33
CA GLY A 153 3.65 2.28 21.97
C GLY A 153 3.57 1.29 23.13
N ARG A 154 4.71 0.98 23.77
CA ARG A 154 4.79 0.08 24.93
C ARG A 154 3.98 0.60 26.11
N ASP A 155 4.09 1.89 26.41
CA ASP A 155 3.39 2.53 27.54
C ASP A 155 1.86 2.51 27.37
N THR A 156 1.37 2.55 26.14
CA THR A 156 -0.07 2.55 25.80
C THR A 156 -0.60 1.18 25.35
N GLY A 157 0.26 0.21 25.12
CA GLY A 157 -0.11 -1.08 24.54
C GLY A 157 -0.60 -0.95 23.10
N LEU A 158 -0.10 0.03 22.35
CA LEU A 158 -0.42 0.23 20.92
C LEU A 158 0.75 -0.24 20.05
N PRO A 159 0.54 -1.19 19.13
CA PRO A 159 1.52 -1.44 18.08
C PRO A 159 1.87 -0.17 17.31
N THR A 160 3.11 -0.08 16.86
CA THR A 160 3.69 1.15 16.30
C THR A 160 3.85 1.07 14.78
N VAL A 161 3.66 2.22 14.11
CA VAL A 161 3.82 2.38 12.65
C VAL A 161 4.75 3.56 12.38
N THR A 162 5.84 3.35 11.63
CA THR A 162 6.73 4.43 11.19
C THR A 162 7.13 4.30 9.73
N GLU A 163 7.45 5.42 9.09
CA GLU A 163 7.91 5.42 7.70
C GLU A 163 9.38 4.99 7.63
N ILE A 164 9.68 4.05 6.72
CA ILE A 164 11.02 3.67 6.30
C ILE A 164 11.31 4.28 4.93
N THR A 165 12.49 4.87 4.75
CA THR A 165 12.89 5.56 3.51
C THR A 165 14.09 4.91 2.82
N ASP A 166 14.87 4.15 3.57
CA ASP A 166 16.10 3.49 3.11
C ASP A 166 16.23 2.10 3.76
N PRO A 167 16.66 1.05 3.01
CA PRO A 167 16.92 -0.27 3.58
C PRO A 167 17.91 -0.28 4.76
N ALA A 168 18.85 0.67 4.81
CA ALA A 168 19.81 0.79 5.90
C ALA A 168 19.17 1.11 7.27
N GLN A 169 17.89 1.57 7.26
CA GLN A 169 17.14 1.87 8.49
C GLN A 169 16.48 0.62 9.11
N LEU A 170 16.57 -0.56 8.48
CA LEU A 170 15.91 -1.77 8.97
C LEU A 170 16.33 -2.15 10.39
N ASP A 171 17.61 -2.06 10.69
CA ASP A 171 18.14 -2.39 12.03
C ASP A 171 17.68 -1.35 13.06
N THR A 172 17.71 -0.06 12.73
CA THR A 172 17.21 1.04 13.58
C THR A 172 15.72 0.89 13.90
N LEU A 173 14.94 0.35 12.95
CA LEU A 173 13.48 0.16 13.07
C LEU A 173 13.09 -1.26 13.48
N ALA A 174 14.05 -2.03 14.02
CA ALA A 174 13.80 -3.43 14.40
C ALA A 174 12.67 -3.61 15.44
N ASP A 175 12.52 -2.68 16.35
CA ASP A 175 11.49 -2.69 17.41
C ASP A 175 10.14 -2.10 17.00
N VAL A 176 10.03 -1.48 15.81
CA VAL A 176 8.76 -0.96 15.29
C VAL A 176 7.94 -2.10 14.68
N ASP A 177 6.63 -2.14 14.92
CA ASP A 177 5.77 -3.26 14.53
C ASP A 177 5.43 -3.24 13.03
N VAL A 178 5.14 -2.09 12.45
CA VAL A 178 4.75 -1.92 11.05
C VAL A 178 5.64 -0.90 10.35
N LEU A 179 6.22 -1.27 9.21
CA LEU A 179 7.00 -0.35 8.38
C LEU A 179 6.11 0.25 7.27
N GLN A 180 6.02 1.57 7.25
CA GLN A 180 5.27 2.28 6.22
C GLN A 180 6.19 2.68 5.07
N VAL A 181 5.82 2.32 3.85
CA VAL A 181 6.42 2.86 2.63
C VAL A 181 5.64 4.10 2.21
N GLY A 182 6.25 5.25 2.29
CA GLY A 182 5.64 6.52 1.90
C GLY A 182 5.34 6.60 0.40
N ALA A 183 4.38 7.44 0.00
CA ALA A 183 3.94 7.58 -1.38
C ALA A 183 5.06 7.92 -2.37
N ARG A 184 6.10 8.66 -1.94
CA ARG A 184 7.28 8.97 -2.76
C ARG A 184 8.17 7.75 -3.01
N ASN A 185 8.10 6.73 -2.15
CA ASN A 185 8.90 5.51 -2.21
C ASN A 185 8.11 4.30 -2.72
N MET A 186 6.86 4.48 -3.19
CA MET A 186 6.05 3.38 -3.72
C MET A 186 6.78 2.60 -4.83
N GLN A 187 7.55 3.28 -5.66
CA GLN A 187 8.32 2.69 -6.76
C GLN A 187 9.83 2.62 -6.47
N ASN A 188 10.24 2.74 -5.21
CA ASN A 188 11.61 2.45 -4.80
C ASN A 188 11.80 0.92 -4.72
N PHE A 189 12.01 0.30 -5.88
CA PHE A 189 12.08 -1.16 -6.00
C PHE A 189 13.23 -1.78 -5.20
N ALA A 190 14.32 -1.06 -4.94
CA ALA A 190 15.38 -1.51 -4.05
C ALA A 190 14.87 -1.66 -2.61
N LEU A 191 14.15 -0.66 -2.11
CA LEU A 191 13.50 -0.70 -0.80
C LEU A 191 12.44 -1.82 -0.75
N LEU A 192 11.55 -1.92 -1.75
CA LEU A 192 10.50 -2.93 -1.78
C LEU A 192 11.07 -4.36 -1.77
N LYS A 193 12.16 -4.62 -2.50
CA LYS A 193 12.85 -5.91 -2.49
C LYS A 193 13.47 -6.23 -1.12
N ALA A 194 14.03 -5.22 -0.44
CA ALA A 194 14.56 -5.40 0.91
C ALA A 194 13.43 -5.74 1.91
N LEU A 195 12.31 -5.01 1.85
CA LEU A 195 11.13 -5.24 2.69
C LEU A 195 10.46 -6.59 2.41
N GLY A 196 10.50 -7.05 1.17
CA GLY A 196 10.02 -8.38 0.78
C GLY A 196 10.77 -9.53 1.46
N ARG A 197 11.99 -9.31 1.93
CA ARG A 197 12.80 -10.30 2.67
C ARG A 197 12.59 -10.25 4.18
N THR A 198 11.86 -9.25 4.68
CA THR A 198 11.51 -9.13 6.10
C THR A 198 10.25 -9.94 6.41
N ARG A 199 9.95 -10.09 7.70
CA ARG A 199 8.68 -10.64 8.18
C ARG A 199 7.79 -9.57 8.83
N LYS A 200 8.17 -8.30 8.72
CA LYS A 200 7.39 -7.18 9.27
C LYS A 200 6.22 -6.85 8.38
N PRO A 201 5.05 -6.53 8.94
CA PRO A 201 3.95 -5.94 8.21
C PRO A 201 4.38 -4.64 7.49
N ILE A 202 3.98 -4.51 6.23
CA ILE A 202 4.33 -3.36 5.38
C ILE A 202 3.06 -2.62 5.00
N LEU A 203 2.94 -1.35 5.41
CA LEU A 203 1.89 -0.45 4.96
C LEU A 203 2.39 0.34 3.75
N LEU A 204 1.90 -0.04 2.56
CA LEU A 204 2.33 0.52 1.28
C LEU A 204 1.37 1.62 0.82
N LYS A 205 1.82 2.87 0.82
CA LYS A 205 1.04 4.02 0.36
C LYS A 205 1.10 4.18 -1.16
N ARG A 206 -0.06 4.41 -1.78
CA ARG A 206 -0.18 4.74 -3.20
C ARG A 206 0.56 6.05 -3.53
N GLY A 207 1.32 6.03 -4.60
CA GLY A 207 1.98 7.23 -5.14
C GLY A 207 0.96 8.25 -5.64
N THR A 208 1.27 9.54 -5.49
CA THR A 208 0.33 10.64 -5.82
C THR A 208 -0.01 10.77 -7.31
N SER A 209 0.71 10.08 -8.18
CA SER A 209 0.45 10.04 -9.63
C SER A 209 0.33 8.59 -10.12
N ALA A 210 0.22 7.63 -9.19
CA ALA A 210 0.21 6.22 -9.50
C ALA A 210 -1.21 5.71 -9.77
N THR A 211 -1.33 4.81 -10.73
CA THR A 211 -2.55 4.02 -10.96
C THR A 211 -2.74 2.97 -9.85
N VAL A 212 -3.93 2.39 -9.78
CA VAL A 212 -4.21 1.23 -8.91
C VAL A 212 -3.34 0.04 -9.31
N GLU A 213 -3.13 -0.18 -10.61
CA GLU A 213 -2.28 -1.27 -11.10
C GLU A 213 -0.82 -1.12 -10.66
N GLU A 214 -0.25 0.10 -10.74
CA GLU A 214 1.11 0.37 -10.26
C GLU A 214 1.27 0.13 -8.75
N LEU A 215 0.23 0.43 -7.95
CA LEU A 215 0.21 0.10 -6.53
C LEU A 215 0.26 -1.43 -6.31
N LEU A 216 -0.54 -2.19 -7.06
CA LEU A 216 -0.56 -3.66 -6.97
C LEU A 216 0.74 -4.28 -7.47
N LEU A 217 1.37 -3.73 -8.52
CA LEU A 217 2.70 -4.14 -8.97
C LEU A 217 3.79 -3.84 -7.91
N SER A 218 3.66 -2.74 -7.19
CA SER A 218 4.57 -2.42 -6.09
C SER A 218 4.38 -3.39 -4.90
N ALA A 219 3.14 -3.77 -4.58
CA ALA A 219 2.85 -4.82 -3.61
C ALA A 219 3.41 -6.18 -4.06
N GLU A 220 3.32 -6.51 -5.35
CA GLU A 220 3.88 -7.73 -5.93
C GLU A 220 5.40 -7.86 -5.68
N TYR A 221 6.16 -6.76 -5.72
CA TYR A 221 7.59 -6.77 -5.38
C TYR A 221 7.86 -7.24 -3.94
N ILE A 222 7.01 -6.83 -2.99
CA ILE A 222 7.14 -7.25 -1.59
C ILE A 222 6.74 -8.71 -1.44
N LEU A 223 5.59 -9.08 -2.00
CA LEU A 223 5.05 -10.45 -1.96
C LEU A 223 6.00 -11.46 -2.61
N SER A 224 6.59 -11.12 -3.77
CA SER A 224 7.53 -11.98 -4.48
C SER A 224 8.84 -12.21 -3.72
N GLY A 225 9.18 -11.32 -2.78
CA GLY A 225 10.29 -11.49 -1.84
C GLY A 225 10.00 -12.48 -0.71
N GLY A 226 8.74 -12.93 -0.54
CA GLY A 226 8.30 -13.86 0.49
C GLY A 226 7.55 -13.21 1.65
N ASN A 227 7.42 -11.88 1.70
CA ASN A 227 6.66 -11.18 2.73
C ASN A 227 5.19 -11.03 2.31
N THR A 228 4.31 -11.81 2.90
CA THR A 228 2.86 -11.81 2.61
C THR A 228 2.07 -10.78 3.44
N GLN A 229 2.72 -10.08 4.36
CA GLN A 229 2.09 -9.15 5.29
C GLN A 229 2.05 -7.72 4.71
N VAL A 230 1.28 -7.52 3.65
CA VAL A 230 1.17 -6.23 2.95
C VAL A 230 -0.21 -5.62 3.18
N ILE A 231 -0.23 -4.35 3.57
CA ILE A 231 -1.42 -3.51 3.78
C ILE A 231 -1.34 -2.38 2.76
N LEU A 232 -2.35 -2.21 1.93
CA LEU A 232 -2.43 -1.12 0.97
C LEU A 232 -3.00 0.13 1.63
N CYS A 233 -2.52 1.31 1.20
CA CYS A 233 -3.04 2.58 1.71
C CYS A 233 -3.29 3.58 0.56
N GLU A 234 -4.56 3.88 0.32
CA GLU A 234 -4.97 5.01 -0.51
C GLU A 234 -4.73 6.32 0.25
N ARG A 235 -4.18 7.36 -0.41
CA ARG A 235 -3.85 8.65 0.24
C ARG A 235 -4.09 9.89 -0.64
N GLY A 236 -4.84 9.72 -1.69
CA GLY A 236 -5.10 10.75 -2.68
C GLY A 236 -4.10 10.80 -3.82
N ILE A 237 -4.60 11.15 -4.98
CA ILE A 237 -3.85 11.36 -6.22
C ILE A 237 -3.78 12.86 -6.53
N ARG A 238 -2.69 13.28 -7.19
CA ARG A 238 -2.54 14.66 -7.63
C ARG A 238 -3.61 14.99 -8.65
N SER A 239 -4.46 15.94 -8.31
CA SER A 239 -5.43 16.53 -9.23
C SER A 239 -5.15 18.03 -9.34
N GLY A 240 -5.51 18.66 -10.44
CA GLY A 240 -5.42 20.11 -10.59
C GLY A 240 -6.45 20.90 -9.75
N LEU A 241 -7.18 20.22 -8.88
CA LEU A 241 -8.26 20.80 -8.07
C LEU A 241 -7.69 21.36 -6.76
N ALA A 242 -7.45 22.65 -6.70
CA ALA A 242 -7.35 23.38 -5.44
C ALA A 242 -8.76 23.46 -4.77
N PRO A 243 -8.91 23.46 -3.45
CA PRO A 243 -7.92 23.81 -2.43
C PRO A 243 -7.33 22.62 -1.65
N ALA A 244 -7.69 21.37 -1.99
CA ALA A 244 -7.12 20.19 -1.31
C ALA A 244 -5.70 19.90 -1.84
N ARG A 245 -4.87 19.25 -1.02
CA ARG A 245 -3.51 18.83 -1.40
C ARG A 245 -3.51 17.77 -2.52
N ALA A 246 -4.48 16.86 -2.46
CA ALA A 246 -4.74 15.83 -3.43
C ALA A 246 -6.24 15.48 -3.42
N ALA A 247 -6.74 14.87 -4.48
CA ALA A 247 -8.07 14.30 -4.48
C ALA A 247 -8.02 12.90 -3.86
N LEU A 248 -8.77 12.65 -2.79
CA LEU A 248 -8.94 11.30 -2.28
C LEU A 248 -9.72 10.48 -3.31
N ASP A 249 -9.09 9.45 -3.86
CA ASP A 249 -9.73 8.52 -4.78
C ASP A 249 -10.51 7.46 -3.98
N VAL A 250 -11.71 7.86 -3.54
CA VAL A 250 -12.60 6.97 -2.77
C VAL A 250 -12.99 5.74 -3.59
N SER A 251 -13.06 5.88 -4.93
CA SER A 251 -13.39 4.78 -5.83
C SER A 251 -12.31 3.70 -5.88
N ALA A 252 -11.06 4.05 -5.56
CA ALA A 252 -9.98 3.07 -5.48
C ALA A 252 -10.23 1.99 -4.41
N VAL A 253 -10.97 2.30 -3.34
CA VAL A 253 -11.27 1.33 -2.27
C VAL A 253 -12.06 0.13 -2.80
N PRO A 254 -13.27 0.28 -3.35
CA PRO A 254 -14.03 -0.86 -3.87
C PRO A 254 -13.35 -1.51 -5.08
N VAL A 255 -12.58 -0.77 -5.89
CA VAL A 255 -11.80 -1.33 -6.99
C VAL A 255 -10.71 -2.25 -6.46
N LEU A 256 -9.90 -1.80 -5.49
CA LEU A 256 -8.87 -2.62 -4.84
C LEU A 256 -9.48 -3.86 -4.19
N LYS A 257 -10.60 -3.74 -3.47
CA LYS A 257 -11.28 -4.88 -2.83
C LYS A 257 -11.73 -5.96 -3.84
N ARG A 258 -11.95 -5.61 -5.11
CA ARG A 258 -12.25 -6.57 -6.19
C ARG A 258 -10.99 -7.16 -6.81
N LEU A 259 -9.93 -6.38 -6.96
CA LEU A 259 -8.71 -6.78 -7.66
C LEU A 259 -7.74 -7.57 -6.79
N THR A 260 -7.70 -7.28 -5.48
CA THR A 260 -6.74 -7.87 -4.55
C THR A 260 -7.42 -8.44 -3.30
N HIS A 261 -6.72 -9.34 -2.65
CA HIS A 261 -7.07 -9.90 -1.34
C HIS A 261 -6.47 -9.11 -0.16
N LEU A 262 -5.56 -8.16 -0.45
CA LEU A 262 -4.84 -7.40 0.56
C LEU A 262 -5.77 -6.38 1.26
N PRO A 263 -5.61 -6.11 2.56
CA PRO A 263 -6.37 -5.10 3.27
C PRO A 263 -6.07 -3.69 2.76
N VAL A 264 -7.09 -2.82 2.77
CA VAL A 264 -7.04 -1.46 2.23
C VAL A 264 -7.35 -0.45 3.32
N ILE A 265 -6.34 0.30 3.75
CA ILE A 265 -6.43 1.45 4.66
C ILE A 265 -6.51 2.74 3.84
N VAL A 266 -7.15 3.76 4.39
CA VAL A 266 -7.23 5.09 3.75
C VAL A 266 -6.62 6.15 4.66
N ASP A 267 -5.81 7.03 4.07
CA ASP A 267 -5.20 8.20 4.71
C ASP A 267 -5.87 9.49 4.21
N PRO A 268 -6.91 9.96 4.89
CA PRO A 268 -7.60 11.19 4.52
C PRO A 268 -6.77 12.45 4.83
N SER A 269 -5.88 12.40 5.82
CA SER A 269 -5.05 13.54 6.24
C SER A 269 -4.13 14.01 5.12
N HIS A 270 -3.39 13.08 4.50
CA HIS A 270 -2.49 13.42 3.40
C HIS A 270 -3.22 13.72 2.08
N ALA A 271 -4.44 13.21 1.88
CA ALA A 271 -5.27 13.59 0.75
C ALA A 271 -5.80 15.02 0.91
N ALA A 272 -6.40 15.32 2.06
CA ALA A 272 -6.98 16.62 2.37
C ALA A 272 -5.95 17.76 2.38
N GLY A 273 -4.84 17.58 3.11
CA GLY A 273 -3.88 18.65 3.39
C GLY A 273 -4.43 19.76 4.30
N ARG A 274 -5.64 19.60 4.83
CA ARG A 274 -6.38 20.54 5.68
C ARG A 274 -7.23 19.77 6.68
N ALA A 275 -7.20 20.16 7.94
CA ALA A 275 -7.89 19.48 9.04
C ALA A 275 -9.42 19.44 8.88
N ASP A 276 -10.03 20.50 8.35
CA ASP A 276 -11.48 20.61 8.14
C ASP A 276 -12.05 19.62 7.11
N LEU A 277 -11.21 19.09 6.22
CA LEU A 277 -11.60 18.09 5.22
C LEU A 277 -11.34 16.64 5.64
N VAL A 278 -10.60 16.42 6.73
CA VAL A 278 -10.22 15.06 7.16
C VAL A 278 -11.44 14.23 7.55
N GLU A 279 -12.33 14.77 8.36
CA GLU A 279 -13.51 14.03 8.82
C GLU A 279 -14.43 13.61 7.66
N PRO A 280 -14.90 14.49 6.77
CA PRO A 280 -15.78 14.08 5.68
C PRO A 280 -15.13 13.05 4.74
N LEU A 281 -13.81 13.20 4.45
CA LEU A 281 -13.09 12.24 3.61
C LEU A 281 -12.90 10.89 4.31
N ALA A 282 -12.65 10.89 5.61
CA ALA A 282 -12.55 9.68 6.41
C ALA A 282 -13.87 8.90 6.40
N LEU A 283 -15.00 9.58 6.63
CA LEU A 283 -16.33 8.94 6.62
C LEU A 283 -16.69 8.41 5.23
N ALA A 284 -16.34 9.13 4.16
CA ALA A 284 -16.49 8.64 2.79
C ALA A 284 -15.67 7.35 2.54
N ALA A 285 -14.45 7.27 3.06
CA ALA A 285 -13.63 6.07 2.96
C ALA A 285 -14.21 4.87 3.71
N VAL A 286 -14.78 5.09 4.92
CA VAL A 286 -15.50 4.05 5.66
C VAL A 286 -16.70 3.56 4.86
N ALA A 287 -17.50 4.47 4.31
CA ALA A 287 -18.67 4.14 3.49
C ALA A 287 -18.28 3.36 2.22
N ALA A 288 -17.11 3.63 1.65
CA ALA A 288 -16.58 2.90 0.50
C ALA A 288 -16.05 1.50 0.83
N GLY A 289 -16.00 1.11 2.10
CA GLY A 289 -15.58 -0.22 2.55
C GLY A 289 -14.10 -0.35 2.90
N ALA A 290 -13.42 0.73 3.27
CA ALA A 290 -12.05 0.67 3.78
C ALA A 290 -11.95 -0.23 5.03
N ASP A 291 -10.83 -0.95 5.16
CA ASP A 291 -10.54 -1.81 6.32
C ASP A 291 -10.02 -0.97 7.51
N GLY A 292 -9.79 0.31 7.33
CA GLY A 292 -9.38 1.23 8.38
C GLY A 292 -8.96 2.60 7.87
N LEU A 293 -8.56 3.44 8.80
CA LEU A 293 -8.11 4.82 8.55
C LEU A 293 -6.72 5.05 9.15
N LEU A 294 -5.91 5.86 8.46
CA LEU A 294 -4.64 6.38 8.96
C LEU A 294 -4.75 7.90 9.11
N VAL A 295 -4.78 8.41 10.35
CA VAL A 295 -5.10 9.83 10.63
C VAL A 295 -3.95 10.52 11.36
N GLU A 296 -3.62 11.75 10.95
CA GLU A 296 -2.62 12.57 11.60
C GLU A 296 -3.21 13.40 12.74
N ILE A 297 -2.59 13.26 13.92
CA ILE A 297 -3.01 13.90 15.18
C ILE A 297 -1.82 14.66 15.75
N HIS A 298 -2.07 15.87 16.24
CA HIS A 298 -1.06 16.63 16.98
C HIS A 298 -1.69 17.32 18.19
N ASP A 299 -1.00 17.35 19.33
CA ASP A 299 -1.46 18.01 20.54
C ASP A 299 -1.63 19.53 20.36
N ARG A 300 -0.78 20.13 19.52
CA ARG A 300 -0.78 21.56 19.15
C ARG A 300 -0.50 21.75 17.65
N PRO A 301 -1.47 21.51 16.75
CA PRO A 301 -1.25 21.54 15.30
C PRO A 301 -0.60 22.82 14.77
N ALA A 302 -0.89 23.99 15.40
CA ALA A 302 -0.34 25.28 14.99
C ALA A 302 1.19 25.38 15.16
N THR A 303 1.80 24.57 16.01
CA THR A 303 3.24 24.57 16.29
C THR A 303 3.95 23.31 15.78
N ALA A 304 3.24 22.45 15.06
CA ALA A 304 3.79 21.20 14.52
C ALA A 304 4.93 21.48 13.54
N LEU A 305 6.03 20.74 13.66
CA LEU A 305 7.19 20.83 12.76
C LEU A 305 6.92 20.19 11.39
N SER A 306 5.87 19.36 11.29
CA SER A 306 5.46 18.69 10.05
C SER A 306 3.94 18.57 9.94
N ASP A 307 3.39 18.96 8.81
CA ASP A 307 2.00 18.74 8.36
C ASP A 307 0.91 19.18 9.38
N GLY A 308 1.17 20.26 10.15
CA GLY A 308 0.23 20.78 11.16
C GLY A 308 -1.12 21.20 10.59
N ALA A 309 -1.17 21.73 9.37
CA ALA A 309 -2.39 22.20 8.73
C ALA A 309 -3.45 21.10 8.52
N GLN A 310 -3.02 19.85 8.41
CA GLN A 310 -3.89 18.68 8.20
C GLN A 310 -4.08 17.83 9.45
N SER A 311 -3.29 18.09 10.50
CA SER A 311 -3.37 17.34 11.76
C SER A 311 -4.61 17.72 12.55
N LEU A 312 -5.36 16.71 12.99
CA LEU A 312 -6.47 16.92 13.92
C LEU A 312 -5.94 17.11 15.34
N THR A 313 -6.70 17.84 16.16
CA THR A 313 -6.51 17.81 17.61
C THR A 313 -6.99 16.47 18.18
N PRO A 314 -6.53 16.06 19.38
CA PRO A 314 -7.05 14.87 20.06
C PRO A 314 -8.57 14.85 20.21
N ALA A 315 -9.18 15.98 20.51
CA ALA A 315 -10.64 16.11 20.66
C ALA A 315 -11.38 15.90 19.33
N ALA A 316 -10.87 16.50 18.23
CA ALA A 316 -11.44 16.30 16.90
C ALA A 316 -11.29 14.84 16.43
N PHE A 317 -10.17 14.19 16.72
CA PHE A 317 -10.00 12.78 16.43
C PHE A 317 -10.97 11.89 17.22
N ALA A 318 -11.19 12.14 18.49
CA ALA A 318 -12.14 11.36 19.29
C ALA A 318 -13.57 11.42 18.69
N GLN A 319 -13.99 12.59 18.20
CA GLN A 319 -15.27 12.74 17.49
C GLN A 319 -15.30 11.97 16.18
N LEU A 320 -14.24 12.07 15.37
CA LEU A 320 -14.12 11.32 14.13
C LEU A 320 -14.16 9.81 14.38
N ALA A 321 -13.39 9.31 15.35
CA ALA A 321 -13.31 7.89 15.70
C ALA A 321 -14.70 7.34 16.05
N GLN A 322 -15.46 8.06 16.91
CA GLN A 322 -16.81 7.67 17.28
C GLN A 322 -17.75 7.60 16.06
N LYS A 323 -17.70 8.61 15.17
CA LYS A 323 -18.53 8.63 13.95
C LYS A 323 -18.15 7.51 12.99
N ALA A 324 -16.85 7.28 12.81
CA ALA A 324 -16.34 6.23 11.91
C ALA A 324 -16.76 4.82 12.37
N LEU A 325 -16.65 4.54 13.68
CA LEU A 325 -17.05 3.25 14.24
C LEU A 325 -18.57 3.02 14.10
N ARG A 326 -19.39 4.03 14.45
CA ARG A 326 -20.85 3.94 14.26
C ARG A 326 -21.25 3.74 12.81
N LEU A 327 -20.60 4.45 11.88
CA LEU A 327 -20.87 4.27 10.45
C LEU A 327 -20.48 2.85 10.00
N ARG A 328 -19.34 2.34 10.47
CA ARG A 328 -18.91 0.98 10.17
C ARG A 328 -19.90 -0.08 10.65
N GLU A 329 -20.42 0.07 11.87
CA GLU A 329 -21.46 -0.81 12.42
C GLU A 329 -22.76 -0.76 11.60
N ALA A 330 -23.17 0.43 11.16
CA ALA A 330 -24.38 0.61 10.36
C ALA A 330 -24.30 0.02 8.93
N LEU A 331 -23.07 -0.29 8.44
CA LEU A 331 -22.82 -0.85 7.12
C LEU A 331 -22.62 -2.38 7.12
N GLN A 332 -22.55 -2.99 8.29
CA GLN A 332 -22.46 -4.45 8.47
C GLN A 332 -23.84 -5.09 8.52
#